data_c4c7aa80ab44e54f8a8673147eeb693e
#
_entry.id   c4c7aa80ab44e54f8a8673147eeb693e
#
_cell.length_a   1.000
_cell.length_b   1.000
_cell.length_c   1.000
_cell.angle_alpha   90.00
_cell.angle_beta   90.00
_cell.angle_gamma   90.00
#
_symmetry.space_group_name_H-M   'P 1'
#
loop_
_entity.id
_entity.type
_entity.pdbx_description
1 polymer ?
#
loop_
_entity_poly.entity_id
_entity_poly.type
_entity_poly.pdbx_seq_one_letter_code
_entity_poly.pdbx_strand_id
1 'polypeptide(L)'
;VASPPNRLGPWLLAGLTLAASLPGTIPSASAHEGRKRLAAANALVSGDAPIQPRPAAQAARTQGIAKGPYYVDFRARTAASWGHAFVWYGKTSERAVEVAGLTPAGDTFAYVLGHLTWVPSETGASYGDLDPEYLTASYRVYLSEPDAKRVFAYIKKLQASSPVWNAETSNCTAFIGSIASFMGLKVPLRWLRPENYVNSLKEMNGGRQMVRLSSE
;
A
#
# COMPACT_ATOMS: atom_id res chain seq x y z
N VAL A 1 -50.63 -46.82 -2.42
CA VAL A 1 -50.16 -47.52 -1.24
C VAL A 1 -49.31 -46.54 -0.42
N ALA A 2 -49.73 -46.39 0.83
CA ALA A 2 -49.47 -45.47 1.89
C ALA A 2 -48.03 -44.92 2.11
N SER A 3 -47.93 -43.63 2.40
CA SER A 3 -46.84 -42.98 3.07
C SER A 3 -46.91 -43.16 4.59
N PRO A 4 -45.80 -43.25 5.33
CA PRO A 4 -45.82 -43.13 6.77
C PRO A 4 -45.37 -41.72 7.24
N PRO A 5 -45.70 -41.35 8.48
CA PRO A 5 -45.73 -39.98 8.95
C PRO A 5 -44.45 -39.47 9.59
N ASN A 6 -44.34 -38.17 9.49
CA ASN A 6 -43.40 -37.25 10.12
C ASN A 6 -43.45 -37.28 11.68
N ARG A 7 -42.31 -37.44 12.34
CA ARG A 7 -42.22 -37.21 13.79
C ARG A 7 -41.21 -36.11 14.06
N LEU A 8 -41.72 -34.94 14.40
CA LEU A 8 -41.01 -33.83 15.00
C LEU A 8 -40.77 -34.13 16.51
N GLY A 9 -39.53 -34.06 16.94
CA GLY A 9 -39.16 -34.05 18.36
C GLY A 9 -38.61 -32.69 18.73
N PRO A 10 -38.98 -32.10 19.87
CA PRO A 10 -38.55 -30.77 20.28
C PRO A 10 -37.22 -30.85 21.03
N TRP A 11 -36.22 -30.07 20.57
CA TRP A 11 -35.02 -29.85 21.36
C TRP A 11 -35.12 -28.53 22.09
N LEU A 12 -35.02 -28.65 23.40
CA LEU A 12 -35.06 -27.60 24.41
C LEU A 12 -33.91 -26.58 24.24
N LEU A 13 -34.27 -25.32 24.20
CA LEU A 13 -33.40 -24.17 24.36
C LEU A 13 -32.98 -24.10 25.84
N ALA A 14 -31.68 -24.27 26.08
CA ALA A 14 -31.06 -23.86 27.34
C ALA A 14 -30.31 -22.54 27.10
N GLY A 15 -30.89 -21.44 27.55
CA GLY A 15 -30.27 -20.14 27.60
C GLY A 15 -29.19 -20.08 28.67
N LEU A 16 -27.98 -19.68 28.27
CA LEU A 16 -26.93 -19.29 29.23
C LEU A 16 -26.69 -17.79 29.06
N THR A 17 -27.25 -17.01 29.97
CA THR A 17 -26.98 -15.58 30.15
C THR A 17 -25.65 -15.41 30.87
N LEU A 18 -24.62 -14.96 30.18
CA LEU A 18 -23.38 -14.53 30.82
C LEU A 18 -23.38 -13.01 30.93
N ALA A 19 -23.54 -12.51 32.16
CA ALA A 19 -23.37 -11.11 32.49
C ALA A 19 -21.87 -10.79 32.51
N ALA A 20 -21.40 -9.97 31.56
CA ALA A 20 -20.05 -9.43 31.57
C ALA A 20 -20.08 -8.02 32.17
N SER A 21 -19.46 -7.87 33.32
CA SER A 21 -19.19 -6.61 34.01
C SER A 21 -18.17 -5.79 33.22
N LEU A 22 -18.47 -4.52 32.94
CA LEU A 22 -17.56 -3.54 32.39
C LEU A 22 -16.56 -3.04 33.44
N PRO A 23 -15.27 -2.99 33.20
CA PRO A 23 -14.36 -2.19 33.99
C PRO A 23 -14.18 -0.80 33.38
N GLY A 24 -14.09 0.14 34.27
CA GLY A 24 -14.07 1.58 34.16
C GLY A 24 -13.11 2.20 33.12
N THR A 25 -13.58 3.31 32.66
CA THR A 25 -12.86 4.34 31.91
C THR A 25 -11.68 4.90 32.73
N ILE A 26 -10.47 4.80 32.16
CA ILE A 26 -9.28 5.50 32.65
C ILE A 26 -9.16 6.81 31.84
N PRO A 27 -9.08 7.99 32.48
CA PRO A 27 -8.93 9.24 31.75
C PRO A 27 -7.48 9.41 31.23
N SER A 28 -7.32 9.56 29.94
CA SER A 28 -6.07 9.96 29.27
C SER A 28 -5.76 11.45 29.53
N ALA A 29 -5.14 11.75 30.66
CA ALA A 29 -4.72 13.12 31.01
C ALA A 29 -3.20 13.27 31.26
N SER A 30 -2.35 12.32 30.88
CA SER A 30 -0.92 12.35 31.28
C SER A 30 0.09 12.55 30.13
N ALA A 31 -0.34 12.58 28.87
CA ALA A 31 0.60 12.69 27.75
C ALA A 31 0.93 14.13 27.31
N HIS A 32 0.19 15.13 27.79
CA HIS A 32 0.37 16.51 27.32
C HIS A 32 1.27 17.37 28.22
N GLU A 33 1.50 16.96 29.45
CA GLU A 33 2.32 17.69 30.43
C GLU A 33 3.81 17.37 30.31
N GLY A 34 4.17 16.20 29.83
CA GLY A 34 5.56 15.79 29.63
C GLY A 34 6.30 16.58 28.53
N ARG A 35 5.58 17.07 27.52
CA ARG A 35 6.18 17.84 26.40
C ARG A 35 6.47 19.30 26.74
N LYS A 36 5.78 19.89 27.70
CA LYS A 36 6.03 21.28 28.13
C LYS A 36 7.24 21.42 29.06
N ARG A 37 7.60 20.39 29.78
CA ARG A 37 8.79 20.43 30.68
C ARG A 37 10.11 20.23 29.96
N LEU A 38 10.16 19.54 28.82
CA LEU A 38 11.39 19.39 28.01
C LEU A 38 11.72 20.65 27.19
N ALA A 39 10.73 21.47 26.85
CA ALA A 39 10.98 22.73 26.13
C ALA A 39 11.52 23.85 27.04
N ALA A 40 11.27 23.81 28.34
CA ALA A 40 11.72 24.82 29.30
C ALA A 40 13.15 24.57 29.82
N ALA A 41 13.69 23.35 29.69
CA ALA A 41 15.02 23.01 30.18
C ALA A 41 16.16 23.38 29.20
N ASN A 42 15.84 23.66 27.92
CA ASN A 42 16.83 24.02 26.90
C ASN A 42 17.04 25.53 26.72
N ALA A 43 16.39 26.37 27.54
CA ALA A 43 16.47 27.82 27.40
C ALA A 43 17.50 28.50 28.36
N LEU A 44 18.22 27.75 29.19
CA LEU A 44 19.06 28.30 30.22
C LEU A 44 20.59 28.04 30.08
N VAL A 45 21.07 27.64 28.90
CA VAL A 45 22.50 27.56 28.61
C VAL A 45 22.81 28.30 27.31
N SER A 46 22.86 29.62 27.40
CA SER A 46 23.47 30.46 26.35
C SER A 46 24.48 31.36 27.03
N GLY A 47 25.69 30.83 27.23
CA GLY A 47 26.86 31.64 27.54
C GLY A 47 27.42 32.21 26.26
N ASP A 48 27.61 33.53 26.23
CA ASP A 48 28.26 34.30 25.19
C ASP A 48 29.65 33.77 24.84
N ALA A 49 29.82 33.32 23.58
CA ALA A 49 31.11 33.17 22.94
C ALA A 49 31.14 33.98 21.64
N PRO A 50 32.23 34.67 21.27
CA PRO A 50 32.26 35.56 20.11
C PRO A 50 32.08 34.79 18.81
N ILE A 51 31.16 35.28 17.98
CA ILE A 51 30.85 34.75 16.65
C ILE A 51 32.03 35.01 15.72
N GLN A 52 32.85 33.99 15.45
CA GLN A 52 33.74 34.00 14.29
C GLN A 52 32.89 33.83 13.01
N PRO A 53 33.15 34.63 11.97
CA PRO A 53 32.47 34.43 10.68
C PRO A 53 32.90 33.09 10.08
N ARG A 54 32.02 32.12 10.12
CA ARG A 54 32.16 30.85 9.40
C ARG A 54 32.17 31.15 7.90
N PRO A 55 33.12 30.58 7.09
CA PRO A 55 33.10 30.75 5.65
C PRO A 55 31.74 30.27 5.09
N ALA A 56 31.14 31.09 4.24
CA ALA A 56 29.91 30.80 3.52
C ALA A 56 30.14 29.75 2.41
N ALA A 57 30.54 28.54 2.81
CA ALA A 57 30.73 27.43 1.90
C ALA A 57 30.31 26.15 2.60
N GLN A 58 29.03 25.95 2.70
CA GLN A 58 28.31 24.67 2.71
C GLN A 58 26.84 24.93 3.05
N ALA A 59 26.20 25.82 2.29
CA ALA A 59 24.82 25.54 1.96
C ALA A 59 24.87 24.20 1.22
N ALA A 60 24.80 23.10 1.98
CA ALA A 60 24.54 21.79 1.41
C ALA A 60 23.29 22.02 0.53
N ARG A 61 23.53 22.03 -0.78
CA ARG A 61 22.48 21.90 -1.76
C ARG A 61 21.73 20.62 -1.38
N THR A 62 20.67 20.75 -0.63
CA THR A 62 19.51 19.89 -0.78
C THR A 62 19.10 20.11 -2.23
N GLN A 63 19.77 19.41 -3.14
CA GLN A 63 19.29 19.24 -4.49
C GLN A 63 17.94 18.58 -4.30
N GLY A 64 16.89 19.41 -4.31
CA GLY A 64 15.55 18.92 -4.40
C GLY A 64 15.55 17.97 -5.57
N ILE A 65 15.34 16.67 -5.30
CA ILE A 65 15.30 15.63 -6.33
C ILE A 65 14.33 16.14 -7.35
N ALA A 66 14.82 16.48 -8.55
CA ALA A 66 14.00 17.04 -9.62
C ALA A 66 12.91 15.99 -9.92
N LYS A 67 11.69 16.26 -9.46
CA LYS A 67 10.54 15.39 -9.72
C LYS A 67 10.32 15.36 -11.22
N GLY A 68 10.38 14.15 -11.81
CA GLY A 68 10.07 13.98 -13.22
C GLY A 68 8.63 14.37 -13.54
N PRO A 69 8.30 14.62 -14.83
CA PRO A 69 6.96 15.01 -15.26
C PRO A 69 5.92 13.88 -15.15
N TYR A 70 6.38 12.65 -14.98
CA TYR A 70 5.54 11.44 -14.85
C TYR A 70 5.92 10.64 -13.61
N TYR A 71 5.01 9.78 -13.16
CA TYR A 71 5.25 8.93 -12.00
C TYR A 71 4.57 7.57 -12.12
N VAL A 72 5.10 6.61 -11.37
CA VAL A 72 4.43 5.39 -10.90
C VAL A 72 4.49 5.40 -9.38
N ASP A 73 3.36 5.22 -8.73
CA ASP A 73 3.20 5.18 -7.28
C ASP A 73 2.72 3.77 -6.89
N PHE A 74 3.63 2.96 -6.36
CA PHE A 74 3.30 1.65 -5.81
C PHE A 74 2.55 1.85 -4.50
N ARG A 75 1.37 1.28 -4.39
CA ARG A 75 0.46 1.52 -3.28
C ARG A 75 -0.04 0.22 -2.68
N ALA A 76 -0.31 0.26 -1.39
CA ALA A 76 -1.04 -0.79 -0.70
C ALA A 76 -2.16 -0.17 0.11
N ARG A 77 -3.26 -0.91 0.22
CA ARG A 77 -4.43 -0.52 1.01
C ARG A 77 -5.00 -1.69 1.79
N THR A 78 -5.81 -1.35 2.82
CA THR A 78 -6.53 -2.31 3.63
C THR A 78 -8.00 -2.18 3.37
N ALA A 79 -8.72 -2.69 2.56
CA ALA A 79 -10.18 -2.65 2.44
C ALA A 79 -10.70 -4.06 2.21
N ALA A 80 -11.68 -4.47 2.99
CA ALA A 80 -12.48 -5.69 2.87
C ALA A 80 -11.72 -7.04 2.78
N SER A 81 -10.37 -7.07 2.85
CA SER A 81 -9.58 -8.27 2.64
C SER A 81 -8.21 -8.20 3.34
N TRP A 82 -7.31 -9.13 3.00
CA TRP A 82 -5.90 -9.15 3.44
C TRP A 82 -5.08 -7.95 2.97
N GLY A 83 -5.72 -7.00 2.29
CA GLY A 83 -5.13 -5.86 1.63
C GLY A 83 -4.98 -6.07 0.12
N HIS A 84 -4.69 -4.99 -0.59
CA HIS A 84 -4.46 -4.98 -2.04
C HIS A 84 -3.23 -4.15 -2.38
N ALA A 85 -2.46 -4.60 -3.37
CA ALA A 85 -1.33 -3.86 -3.93
C ALA A 85 -1.62 -3.48 -5.39
N PHE A 86 -1.35 -2.22 -5.73
CA PHE A 86 -1.66 -1.65 -7.04
C PHE A 86 -0.71 -0.50 -7.36
N VAL A 87 -0.77 0.02 -8.55
CA VAL A 87 -0.05 1.23 -8.93
C VAL A 87 -1.02 2.32 -9.35
N TRP A 88 -0.71 3.56 -8.96
CA TRP A 88 -1.18 4.76 -9.63
C TRP A 88 -0.10 5.25 -10.57
N TYR A 89 -0.48 5.71 -11.76
CA TYR A 89 0.48 6.26 -12.69
C TYR A 89 -0.13 7.38 -13.53
N GLY A 90 0.70 8.29 -14.00
CA GLY A 90 0.24 9.45 -14.76
C GLY A 90 1.25 10.60 -14.78
N LYS A 91 0.78 11.79 -15.14
CA LYS A 91 1.56 13.02 -15.10
C LYS A 91 1.45 13.72 -13.75
N THR A 92 2.53 14.32 -13.31
CA THR A 92 2.56 15.08 -12.05
C THR A 92 1.72 16.35 -12.08
N SER A 93 1.47 16.91 -13.28
CA SER A 93 0.67 18.10 -13.51
C SER A 93 -0.84 17.83 -13.60
N GLU A 94 -1.25 16.57 -13.71
CA GLU A 94 -2.64 16.16 -13.88
C GLU A 94 -3.20 15.61 -12.56
N ARG A 95 -4.47 15.88 -12.27
CA ARG A 95 -5.18 15.31 -11.13
C ARG A 95 -5.69 13.90 -11.41
N ALA A 96 -5.99 13.61 -12.68
CA ALA A 96 -6.43 12.31 -13.11
C ALA A 96 -5.30 11.29 -12.95
N VAL A 97 -5.63 10.14 -12.39
CA VAL A 97 -4.68 9.03 -12.22
C VAL A 97 -5.21 7.80 -12.95
N GLU A 98 -4.31 7.05 -13.57
CA GLU A 98 -4.63 5.70 -14.01
C GLU A 98 -4.25 4.70 -12.91
N VAL A 99 -5.04 3.63 -12.79
CA VAL A 99 -4.85 2.58 -11.77
C VAL A 99 -4.65 1.25 -12.47
N ALA A 100 -3.68 0.49 -12.00
CA ALA A 100 -3.48 -0.90 -12.41
C ALA A 100 -3.14 -1.77 -11.20
N GLY A 101 -3.87 -2.85 -11.06
CA GLY A 101 -3.70 -3.88 -10.04
C GLY A 101 -4.21 -5.20 -10.58
N LEU A 102 -4.12 -6.26 -9.83
CA LEU A 102 -4.66 -7.57 -10.20
C LEU A 102 -5.50 -8.11 -9.05
N THR A 103 -6.81 -8.24 -9.28
CA THR A 103 -7.78 -8.78 -8.33
C THR A 103 -8.58 -9.90 -8.97
N PRO A 104 -9.17 -10.83 -8.20
CA PRO A 104 -10.14 -11.75 -8.77
C PRO A 104 -11.37 -10.98 -9.25
N ALA A 105 -11.88 -11.33 -10.41
CA ALA A 105 -13.15 -10.81 -10.91
C ALA A 105 -14.30 -11.41 -10.13
N GLY A 106 -15.28 -10.56 -9.77
CA GLY A 106 -16.49 -11.01 -9.07
C GLY A 106 -16.45 -10.77 -7.57
N ASP A 107 -17.09 -11.65 -6.83
CA ASP A 107 -17.37 -11.50 -5.40
C ASP A 107 -16.38 -12.25 -4.48
N THR A 108 -16.72 -12.28 -3.19
CA THR A 108 -15.96 -13.00 -2.16
C THR A 108 -15.77 -14.49 -2.47
N PHE A 109 -16.70 -15.12 -3.19
CA PHE A 109 -16.57 -16.52 -3.55
C PHE A 109 -15.40 -16.73 -4.54
N ALA A 110 -15.29 -15.89 -5.56
CA ALA A 110 -14.15 -15.93 -6.50
C ALA A 110 -12.83 -15.70 -5.77
N TYR A 111 -12.78 -14.78 -4.79
CA TYR A 111 -11.60 -14.55 -3.96
C TYR A 111 -11.20 -15.81 -3.17
N VAL A 112 -12.15 -16.48 -2.50
CA VAL A 112 -11.88 -17.71 -1.74
C VAL A 112 -11.43 -18.84 -2.67
N LEU A 113 -12.14 -19.03 -3.80
CA LEU A 113 -11.82 -20.05 -4.79
C LEU A 113 -10.41 -19.86 -5.39
N GLY A 114 -9.97 -18.62 -5.56
CA GLY A 114 -8.65 -18.29 -6.10
C GLY A 114 -7.47 -18.67 -5.20
N HIS A 115 -7.71 -19.09 -3.95
CA HIS A 115 -6.70 -19.74 -3.10
C HIS A 115 -6.49 -21.23 -3.43
N LEU A 116 -7.44 -21.82 -4.14
CA LEU A 116 -7.42 -23.24 -4.51
C LEU A 116 -7.12 -23.46 -6.00
N THR A 117 -7.51 -22.51 -6.84
CA THR A 117 -7.38 -22.61 -8.30
C THR A 117 -7.24 -21.24 -8.93
N TRP A 118 -7.10 -21.18 -10.26
CA TRP A 118 -7.16 -19.91 -11.00
C TRP A 118 -8.62 -19.50 -11.23
N VAL A 119 -8.88 -18.21 -11.01
CA VAL A 119 -10.15 -17.57 -11.29
C VAL A 119 -9.96 -16.41 -12.27
N PRO A 120 -11.00 -15.97 -12.99
CA PRO A 120 -10.92 -14.76 -13.81
C PRO A 120 -10.44 -13.54 -13.00
N SER A 121 -9.74 -12.63 -13.64
CA SER A 121 -9.16 -11.44 -12.99
C SER A 121 -9.71 -10.14 -13.53
N GLU A 122 -9.56 -9.09 -12.73
CA GLU A 122 -9.69 -7.68 -13.11
C GLU A 122 -8.35 -6.97 -12.86
N THR A 123 -7.99 -6.03 -13.77
CA THR A 123 -6.66 -5.40 -13.77
C THR A 123 -6.71 -3.87 -13.71
N GLY A 124 -7.87 -3.31 -13.46
CA GLY A 124 -8.09 -1.87 -13.27
C GLY A 124 -8.12 -1.45 -11.82
N ALA A 125 -8.83 -0.34 -11.56
CA ALA A 125 -9.13 0.10 -10.20
C ALA A 125 -10.12 -0.85 -9.54
N SER A 126 -9.89 -1.17 -8.29
CA SER A 126 -10.81 -1.94 -7.44
C SER A 126 -11.29 -1.12 -6.26
N TYR A 127 -12.25 -1.66 -5.50
CA TYR A 127 -12.84 -0.95 -4.36
C TYR A 127 -11.77 -0.44 -3.38
N GLY A 128 -11.83 0.85 -3.06
CA GLY A 128 -10.92 1.51 -2.11
C GLY A 128 -9.56 1.92 -2.68
N ASP A 129 -9.23 1.64 -3.94
CA ASP A 129 -7.93 2.02 -4.53
C ASP A 129 -7.78 3.53 -4.71
N LEU A 130 -8.87 4.25 -4.84
CA LEU A 130 -8.90 5.71 -4.96
C LEU A 130 -9.13 6.42 -3.63
N ASP A 131 -9.39 5.67 -2.56
CA ASP A 131 -9.76 6.21 -1.27
C ASP A 131 -8.54 6.36 -0.34
N PRO A 132 -8.16 7.58 0.07
CA PRO A 132 -6.99 7.80 0.90
C PRO A 132 -7.09 7.16 2.29
N GLU A 133 -8.29 6.94 2.82
CA GLU A 133 -8.48 6.38 4.16
C GLU A 133 -8.02 4.92 4.28
N TYR A 134 -8.02 4.17 3.16
CA TYR A 134 -7.57 2.78 3.14
C TYR A 134 -6.07 2.63 2.85
N LEU A 135 -5.38 3.71 2.47
CA LEU A 135 -3.96 3.66 2.12
C LEU A 135 -3.09 3.28 3.32
N THR A 136 -2.30 2.21 3.19
CA THR A 136 -1.39 1.75 4.24
C THR A 136 0.08 1.93 3.89
N ALA A 137 0.44 1.91 2.61
CA ALA A 137 1.81 2.16 2.16
C ALA A 137 1.83 2.80 0.77
N SER A 138 2.87 3.59 0.50
CA SER A 138 3.09 4.25 -0.79
C SER A 138 4.59 4.42 -1.06
N TYR A 139 4.97 4.14 -2.31
CA TYR A 139 6.31 4.38 -2.83
C TYR A 139 6.23 4.94 -4.24
N ARG A 140 6.42 6.26 -4.37
CA ARG A 140 6.35 6.97 -5.65
C ARG A 140 7.72 7.11 -6.29
N VAL A 141 7.78 6.77 -7.57
CA VAL A 141 8.96 6.87 -8.43
C VAL A 141 8.63 7.75 -9.62
N TYR A 142 9.49 8.71 -9.92
CA TYR A 142 9.33 9.65 -11.04
C TYR A 142 10.09 9.16 -12.26
N LEU A 143 9.56 9.53 -13.43
CA LEU A 143 10.06 9.11 -14.74
C LEU A 143 10.21 10.31 -15.66
N SER A 144 11.17 10.21 -16.59
CA SER A 144 11.20 11.04 -17.79
C SER A 144 10.04 10.69 -18.72
N GLU A 145 9.74 11.55 -19.68
CA GLU A 145 8.68 11.26 -20.66
C GLU A 145 8.97 10.01 -21.51
N PRO A 146 10.18 9.79 -22.04
CA PRO A 146 10.50 8.57 -22.78
C PRO A 146 10.33 7.30 -21.93
N ASP A 147 10.80 7.33 -20.67
CA ASP A 147 10.68 6.19 -19.76
C ASP A 147 9.21 5.94 -19.40
N ALA A 148 8.43 6.99 -19.16
CA ALA A 148 7.00 6.88 -18.86
C ALA A 148 6.23 6.21 -20.00
N LYS A 149 6.50 6.59 -21.26
CA LYS A 149 5.87 5.94 -22.41
C LYS A 149 6.12 4.43 -22.43
N ARG A 150 7.37 4.00 -22.17
CA ARG A 150 7.75 2.58 -22.12
C ARG A 150 7.07 1.86 -20.95
N VAL A 151 7.10 2.45 -19.75
CA VAL A 151 6.50 1.87 -18.54
C VAL A 151 4.98 1.77 -18.68
N PHE A 152 4.31 2.82 -19.16
CA PHE A 152 2.86 2.81 -19.31
C PHE A 152 2.40 1.81 -20.38
N ALA A 153 3.14 1.70 -21.48
CA ALA A 153 2.90 0.65 -22.48
C ALA A 153 3.06 -0.76 -21.88
N TYR A 154 4.09 -0.96 -21.06
CA TYR A 154 4.28 -2.22 -20.34
C TYR A 154 3.13 -2.53 -19.38
N ILE A 155 2.66 -1.53 -18.58
CA ILE A 155 1.51 -1.69 -17.69
C ILE A 155 0.27 -2.13 -18.48
N LYS A 156 -0.06 -1.46 -19.59
CA LYS A 156 -1.20 -1.81 -20.45
C LYS A 156 -1.08 -3.23 -21.02
N LYS A 157 0.12 -3.60 -21.48
CA LYS A 157 0.39 -4.96 -21.96
C LYS A 157 0.19 -5.99 -20.85
N LEU A 158 0.70 -5.71 -19.63
CA LEU A 158 0.57 -6.60 -18.49
C LEU A 158 -0.89 -6.78 -18.08
N GLN A 159 -1.69 -5.70 -18.06
CA GLN A 159 -3.14 -5.76 -17.84
C GLN A 159 -3.82 -6.69 -18.84
N ALA A 160 -3.54 -6.53 -20.12
CA ALA A 160 -4.13 -7.34 -21.19
C ALA A 160 -3.69 -8.82 -21.15
N SER A 161 -2.51 -9.11 -20.61
CA SER A 161 -1.94 -10.46 -20.53
C SER A 161 -2.13 -11.16 -19.16
N SER A 162 -2.94 -10.58 -18.27
CA SER A 162 -3.22 -11.13 -16.93
C SER A 162 -4.69 -11.53 -16.79
N PRO A 163 -5.18 -12.55 -17.52
CA PRO A 163 -6.62 -12.91 -17.54
C PRO A 163 -7.07 -13.67 -16.30
N VAL A 164 -6.14 -14.13 -15.47
CA VAL A 164 -6.46 -14.96 -14.30
C VAL A 164 -5.77 -14.49 -13.05
N TRP A 165 -6.41 -14.72 -11.92
CA TRP A 165 -5.89 -14.48 -10.59
C TRP A 165 -5.76 -15.79 -9.81
N ASN A 166 -4.72 -15.89 -8.99
CA ASN A 166 -4.51 -16.95 -8.02
C ASN A 166 -3.67 -16.40 -6.87
N ALA A 167 -4.05 -16.67 -5.64
CA ALA A 167 -3.45 -16.08 -4.44
C ALA A 167 -1.94 -16.30 -4.32
N GLU A 168 -1.41 -17.41 -4.83
CA GLU A 168 0.01 -17.77 -4.69
C GLU A 168 0.86 -17.40 -5.89
N THR A 169 0.33 -17.55 -7.10
CA THR A 169 1.13 -17.50 -8.33
C THR A 169 0.88 -16.27 -9.19
N SER A 170 -0.34 -15.75 -9.19
CA SER A 170 -0.78 -14.63 -10.03
C SER A 170 -1.63 -13.67 -9.20
N ASN A 171 -0.99 -12.95 -8.29
CA ASN A 171 -1.64 -12.07 -7.34
C ASN A 171 -1.21 -10.59 -7.52
N CYS A 172 -1.77 -9.71 -6.71
CA CYS A 172 -1.54 -8.28 -6.77
C CYS A 172 -0.06 -7.90 -6.57
N THR A 173 0.65 -8.54 -5.64
CA THR A 173 2.07 -8.27 -5.38
C THR A 173 2.97 -8.75 -6.52
N ALA A 174 2.67 -9.90 -7.14
CA ALA A 174 3.35 -10.37 -8.33
C ALA A 174 3.16 -9.42 -9.51
N PHE A 175 1.94 -8.89 -9.68
CA PHE A 175 1.60 -7.94 -10.73
C PHE A 175 2.41 -6.63 -10.61
N ILE A 176 2.37 -5.97 -9.44
CA ILE A 176 3.16 -4.73 -9.25
C ILE A 176 4.65 -5.00 -9.23
N GLY A 177 5.08 -6.20 -8.81
CA GLY A 177 6.46 -6.65 -8.87
C GLY A 177 7.00 -6.73 -10.28
N SER A 178 6.18 -7.19 -11.24
CA SER A 178 6.53 -7.20 -12.65
C SER A 178 6.76 -5.78 -13.18
N ILE A 179 5.94 -4.82 -12.78
CA ILE A 179 6.11 -3.40 -13.15
C ILE A 179 7.40 -2.86 -12.53
N ALA A 180 7.62 -3.09 -11.23
CA ALA A 180 8.83 -2.64 -10.54
C ALA A 180 10.10 -3.23 -11.16
N SER A 181 10.09 -4.52 -11.50
CA SER A 181 11.20 -5.21 -12.16
C SER A 181 11.48 -4.63 -13.54
N PHE A 182 10.44 -4.36 -14.35
CA PHE A 182 10.59 -3.69 -15.65
C PHE A 182 11.21 -2.30 -15.50
N MET A 183 10.93 -1.60 -14.41
CA MET A 183 11.54 -0.31 -14.08
C MET A 183 12.98 -0.43 -13.53
N GLY A 184 13.55 -1.64 -13.45
CA GLY A 184 14.90 -1.87 -12.90
C GLY A 184 14.99 -1.73 -11.38
N LEU A 185 13.88 -1.86 -10.68
CA LEU A 185 13.84 -1.89 -9.21
C LEU A 185 14.06 -3.31 -8.69
N LYS A 186 14.74 -3.44 -7.55
CA LYS A 186 14.83 -4.68 -6.81
C LYS A 186 13.46 -4.99 -6.21
N VAL A 187 12.97 -6.21 -6.38
CA VAL A 187 11.63 -6.61 -5.93
C VAL A 187 11.67 -7.57 -4.74
N PRO A 188 10.78 -7.40 -3.75
CA PRO A 188 10.65 -8.32 -2.64
C PRO A 188 9.97 -9.63 -3.04
N LEU A 189 9.87 -10.56 -2.08
CA LEU A 189 9.14 -11.80 -2.27
C LEU A 189 7.63 -11.51 -2.42
N ARG A 190 7.01 -12.08 -3.44
CA ARG A 190 5.58 -11.87 -3.78
C ARG A 190 4.58 -12.35 -2.72
N TRP A 191 5.00 -13.14 -1.74
CA TRP A 191 4.14 -13.65 -0.67
C TRP A 191 4.03 -12.72 0.54
N LEU A 192 4.71 -11.59 0.51
CA LEU A 192 4.52 -10.58 1.54
C LEU A 192 3.11 -9.98 1.44
N ARG A 193 2.56 -9.59 2.60
CA ARG A 193 1.33 -8.80 2.60
C ARG A 193 1.53 -7.51 1.80
N PRO A 194 0.50 -6.98 1.13
CA PRO A 194 0.60 -5.80 0.27
C PRO A 194 1.34 -4.62 0.88
N GLU A 195 1.04 -4.26 2.11
CA GLU A 195 1.71 -3.18 2.84
C GLU A 195 3.21 -3.46 3.03
N ASN A 196 3.55 -4.65 3.52
CA ASN A 196 4.93 -5.05 3.74
C ASN A 196 5.70 -5.14 2.42
N TYR A 197 5.02 -5.56 1.35
CA TYR A 197 5.61 -5.62 0.01
C TYR A 197 6.01 -4.23 -0.47
N VAL A 198 5.12 -3.24 -0.39
CA VAL A 198 5.39 -1.87 -0.83
C VAL A 198 6.48 -1.21 0.02
N ASN A 199 6.45 -1.42 1.34
CA ASN A 199 7.49 -0.91 2.24
C ASN A 199 8.85 -1.56 1.93
N SER A 200 8.93 -2.88 1.78
CA SER A 200 10.15 -3.58 1.40
C SER A 200 10.65 -3.18 0.01
N LEU A 201 9.75 -2.96 -0.96
CA LEU A 201 10.12 -2.45 -2.27
C LEU A 201 10.83 -1.10 -2.17
N LYS A 202 10.31 -0.18 -1.35
CA LYS A 202 10.93 1.12 -1.08
C LYS A 202 12.31 0.97 -0.42
N GLU A 203 12.41 0.15 0.62
CA GLU A 203 13.64 -0.07 1.39
C GLU A 203 14.75 -0.70 0.55
N MET A 204 14.44 -1.77 -0.20
CA MET A 204 15.40 -2.47 -1.07
C MET A 204 15.99 -1.57 -2.16
N ASN A 205 15.30 -0.47 -2.49
CA ASN A 205 15.74 0.51 -3.48
C ASN A 205 16.26 1.82 -2.83
N GLY A 206 16.48 1.83 -1.51
CA GLY A 206 16.98 2.98 -0.77
C GLY A 206 16.06 4.21 -0.86
N GLY A 207 14.76 4.02 -1.07
CA GLY A 207 13.78 5.10 -1.26
C GLY A 207 14.02 5.93 -2.52
N ARG A 208 14.73 5.41 -3.52
CA ARG A 208 15.04 6.10 -4.78
C ARG A 208 13.77 6.66 -5.44
N GLN A 209 13.75 7.95 -5.70
CA GLN A 209 12.59 8.64 -6.27
C GLN A 209 12.67 8.85 -7.80
N MET A 210 13.80 8.57 -8.42
CA MET A 210 13.97 8.68 -9.87
C MET A 210 14.46 7.35 -10.43
N VAL A 211 13.86 6.92 -11.51
CA VAL A 211 14.28 5.76 -12.29
C VAL A 211 14.51 6.18 -13.74
N ARG A 212 15.57 5.62 -14.32
CA ARG A 212 15.85 5.66 -15.75
C ARG A 212 15.93 4.22 -16.26
N LEU A 213 15.18 3.91 -17.29
CA LEU A 213 15.28 2.61 -17.91
C LEU A 213 16.57 2.54 -18.73
N SER A 214 17.21 1.36 -18.71
CA SER A 214 18.35 1.12 -19.60
C SER A 214 17.92 1.30 -21.05
N SER A 215 18.76 1.98 -21.83
CA SER A 215 18.62 1.96 -23.30
C SER A 215 18.91 0.54 -23.79
N GLU A 216 17.92 -0.10 -24.39
CA GLU A 216 18.16 -1.28 -25.23
C GLU A 216 18.83 -0.85 -26.53
#